data_7f8ee07ebc7ec107cad331588450e8a8
#
_entry.id   7f8ee07ebc7ec107cad331588450e8a8
#
_cell.length_a   1.000
_cell.length_b   1.000
_cell.length_c   1.000
_cell.angle_alpha   90.00
_cell.angle_beta   90.00
_cell.angle_gamma   90.00
#
_symmetry.space_group_name_H-M   'P 1'
#
loop_
_entity.id
_entity.type
_entity.pdbx_description
1 polymer ?
#
loop_
_entity_poly.entity_id
_entity_poly.type
_entity_poly.pdbx_seq_one_letter_code
_entity_poly.pdbx_strand_id
1 'polypeptide(L)'
;MSSDNYTIMNLDLASLESVRQFVDNFRESGRRLDTLVCNAAVYLPTAKEPTFTADGFELSMGTNHLGHFLLANLLIEDLRGSPSGKPRMVIVGSITGNDNTLAGNIPPKADLGDLSGLARNAPMADGGEFDGAKAYKDAKLANMLTMREFHRRMHDSTGITFASLYPGCIAETGLFR
;
A
#
# COMPACT_ATOMS: atom_id res chain seq x y z
N MET A 1 22.64 2.84 -26.84
CA MET A 1 21.38 2.17 -26.48
C MET A 1 20.54 3.21 -25.79
N SER A 2 19.41 3.61 -26.40
CA SER A 2 18.50 4.61 -25.81
C SER A 2 17.87 4.03 -24.55
N SER A 3 17.97 4.77 -23.43
CA SER A 3 17.52 4.39 -22.10
C SER A 3 16.02 4.67 -21.85
N ASP A 4 15.22 4.81 -22.91
CA ASP A 4 13.89 5.43 -22.83
C ASP A 4 12.73 4.44 -22.63
N ASN A 5 12.97 3.40 -21.84
CA ASN A 5 11.93 2.40 -21.56
C ASN A 5 11.10 2.71 -20.29
N TYR A 6 11.19 3.89 -19.72
CA TYR A 6 10.39 4.28 -18.57
C TYR A 6 9.72 5.65 -18.78
N THR A 7 8.62 5.85 -18.09
CA THR A 7 7.91 7.13 -18.02
C THR A 7 7.65 7.47 -16.57
N ILE A 8 7.95 8.70 -16.17
CA ILE A 8 7.64 9.20 -14.83
C ILE A 8 6.27 9.88 -14.90
N MET A 9 5.38 9.52 -13.98
CA MET A 9 4.06 10.12 -13.79
C MET A 9 3.90 10.54 -12.33
N ASN A 10 3.26 11.68 -12.10
CA ASN A 10 3.03 12.20 -10.76
C ASN A 10 1.99 11.34 -10.03
N LEU A 11 2.31 10.94 -8.80
CA LEU A 11 1.43 10.22 -7.90
C LEU A 11 1.82 10.54 -6.45
N ASP A 12 0.89 11.10 -5.70
CA ASP A 12 0.98 11.25 -4.26
C ASP A 12 -0.02 10.32 -3.59
N LEU A 13 0.47 9.28 -2.93
CA LEU A 13 -0.36 8.30 -2.22
C LEU A 13 -0.97 8.86 -0.93
N ALA A 14 -0.47 10.01 -0.44
CA ALA A 14 -1.06 10.73 0.69
C ALA A 14 -2.24 11.64 0.26
N SER A 15 -2.70 11.53 -0.98
CA SER A 15 -3.86 12.24 -1.51
C SER A 15 -4.69 11.31 -2.39
N LEU A 16 -5.89 10.98 -1.95
CA LEU A 16 -6.79 10.12 -2.73
C LEU A 16 -7.22 10.77 -4.05
N GLU A 17 -7.24 12.10 -4.10
CA GLU A 17 -7.47 12.84 -5.35
C GLU A 17 -6.29 12.67 -6.32
N SER A 18 -5.05 12.77 -5.84
CA SER A 18 -3.86 12.52 -6.66
C SER A 18 -3.84 11.11 -7.23
N VAL A 19 -4.29 10.11 -6.46
CA VAL A 19 -4.42 8.73 -6.94
C VAL A 19 -5.42 8.63 -8.09
N ARG A 20 -6.58 9.31 -8.01
CA ARG A 20 -7.58 9.33 -9.08
C ARG A 20 -7.02 10.01 -10.33
N GLN A 21 -6.41 11.17 -10.18
CA GLN A 21 -5.78 11.89 -11.27
C GLN A 21 -4.68 11.08 -11.97
N PHE A 22 -3.87 10.35 -11.19
CA PHE A 22 -2.87 9.45 -11.76
C PHE A 22 -3.52 8.36 -12.64
N VAL A 23 -4.60 7.74 -12.18
CA VAL A 23 -5.30 6.70 -12.94
C VAL A 23 -5.88 7.25 -14.24
N ASP A 24 -6.48 8.44 -14.20
CA ASP A 24 -7.04 9.09 -15.40
C ASP A 24 -5.91 9.40 -16.40
N ASN A 25 -4.82 10.00 -15.95
CA ASN A 25 -3.64 10.30 -16.80
C ASN A 25 -3.01 9.00 -17.37
N PHE A 26 -2.97 7.92 -16.56
CA PHE A 26 -2.48 6.63 -17.02
C PHE A 26 -3.34 6.10 -18.18
N ARG A 27 -4.65 6.14 -18.04
CA ARG A 27 -5.60 5.70 -19.08
C ARG A 27 -5.51 6.57 -20.35
N GLU A 28 -5.43 7.89 -20.20
CA GLU A 28 -5.25 8.84 -21.31
C GLU A 28 -3.94 8.60 -22.07
N SER A 29 -2.91 8.10 -21.39
CA SER A 29 -1.64 7.75 -22.06
C SER A 29 -1.75 6.57 -23.03
N GLY A 30 -2.85 5.84 -23.04
CA GLY A 30 -3.09 4.66 -23.87
C GLY A 30 -2.19 3.46 -23.54
N ARG A 31 -1.45 3.51 -22.42
CA ARG A 31 -0.56 2.42 -22.00
C ARG A 31 -1.36 1.24 -21.45
N ARG A 32 -0.81 0.07 -21.63
CA ARG A 32 -1.38 -1.17 -21.07
C ARG A 32 -0.69 -1.53 -19.76
N LEU A 33 -1.43 -2.21 -18.88
CA LEU A 33 -0.94 -2.60 -17.57
C LEU A 33 -0.83 -4.12 -17.46
N ASP A 34 0.38 -4.64 -17.29
CA ASP A 34 0.63 -6.06 -17.07
C ASP A 34 0.92 -6.38 -15.61
N THR A 35 1.59 -5.46 -14.92
CA THR A 35 1.95 -5.64 -13.51
C THR A 35 1.85 -4.31 -12.76
N LEU A 36 1.13 -4.32 -11.65
CA LEU A 36 1.10 -3.22 -10.68
C LEU A 36 1.94 -3.60 -9.47
N VAL A 37 2.94 -2.77 -9.14
CA VAL A 37 3.79 -2.95 -7.96
C VAL A 37 3.58 -1.77 -6.99
N CYS A 38 2.87 -2.02 -5.90
CA CYS A 38 2.63 -1.08 -4.82
C CYS A 38 3.81 -1.14 -3.83
N ASN A 39 4.85 -0.34 -4.08
CA ASN A 39 6.12 -0.41 -3.34
C ASN A 39 6.31 0.75 -2.36
N ALA A 40 5.85 1.95 -2.70
CA ALA A 40 6.13 3.16 -1.92
C ALA A 40 5.63 3.03 -0.47
N ALA A 41 6.39 3.59 0.47
CA ALA A 41 6.03 3.61 1.88
C ALA A 41 6.74 4.74 2.63
N VAL A 42 6.11 5.20 3.70
CA VAL A 42 6.71 6.02 4.75
C VAL A 42 6.91 5.18 6.00
N TYR A 43 7.97 5.46 6.75
CA TYR A 43 8.30 4.77 8.00
C TYR A 43 8.79 5.80 9.02
N LEU A 44 7.98 6.08 10.03
CA LEU A 44 8.20 7.14 11.02
C LEU A 44 8.13 6.57 12.45
N PRO A 45 8.99 5.58 12.80
CA PRO A 45 8.85 4.82 14.06
C PRO A 45 9.14 5.66 15.31
N THR A 46 9.81 6.79 15.18
CA THR A 46 10.18 7.69 16.29
C THR A 46 9.26 8.89 16.41
N ALA A 47 8.28 9.04 15.50
CA ALA A 47 7.29 10.12 15.57
C ALA A 47 6.48 10.01 16.87
N LYS A 48 6.27 11.15 17.53
CA LYS A 48 5.54 11.25 18.81
C LYS A 48 4.10 11.71 18.61
N GLU A 49 3.83 12.38 17.49
CA GLU A 49 2.53 12.93 17.15
C GLU A 49 2.12 12.41 15.77
N PRO A 50 0.83 12.18 15.53
CA PRO A 50 0.35 11.75 14.23
C PRO A 50 0.46 12.88 13.21
N THR A 51 0.86 12.53 12.00
CA THR A 51 0.73 13.39 10.82
C THR A 51 -0.37 12.82 9.94
N PHE A 52 -1.10 13.68 9.25
CA PHE A 52 -2.25 13.26 8.45
C PHE A 52 -2.04 13.52 6.96
N THR A 53 -2.65 12.65 6.15
CA THR A 53 -2.75 12.83 4.70
C THR A 53 -3.67 13.99 4.34
N ALA A 54 -3.71 14.39 3.07
CA ALA A 54 -4.63 15.41 2.58
C ALA A 54 -6.11 15.07 2.88
N ASP A 55 -6.42 13.78 2.99
CA ASP A 55 -7.77 13.27 3.27
C ASP A 55 -8.05 13.10 4.77
N GLY A 56 -7.06 13.41 5.64
CA GLY A 56 -7.16 13.35 7.08
C GLY A 56 -6.96 11.97 7.70
N PHE A 57 -6.36 11.01 6.99
CA PHE A 57 -5.96 9.72 7.56
C PHE A 57 -4.54 9.80 8.14
N GLU A 58 -4.27 9.02 9.19
CA GLU A 58 -2.91 8.91 9.72
C GLU A 58 -1.95 8.53 8.58
N LEU A 59 -0.77 9.16 8.55
CA LEU A 59 0.10 9.20 7.37
C LEU A 59 0.57 7.82 6.92
N SER A 60 0.94 6.93 7.84
CA SER A 60 1.39 5.57 7.49
C SER A 60 0.22 4.73 6.95
N MET A 61 -0.93 4.78 7.60
CA MET A 61 -2.13 4.09 7.14
C MET A 61 -2.62 4.66 5.81
N GLY A 62 -2.67 5.99 5.69
CA GLY A 62 -3.12 6.67 4.48
C GLY A 62 -2.22 6.38 3.28
N THR A 63 -0.92 6.58 3.42
CA THR A 63 0.06 6.43 2.32
C THR A 63 0.36 4.97 2.00
N ASN A 64 0.70 4.17 3.03
CA ASN A 64 1.19 2.80 2.81
C ASN A 64 0.05 1.83 2.46
N HIS A 65 -1.19 2.13 2.90
CA HIS A 65 -2.33 1.25 2.69
C HIS A 65 -3.45 1.89 1.85
N LEU A 66 -4.12 2.94 2.34
CA LEU A 66 -5.35 3.45 1.70
C LEU A 66 -5.11 3.99 0.29
N GLY A 67 -4.00 4.72 0.06
CA GLY A 67 -3.61 5.20 -1.26
C GLY A 67 -3.37 4.05 -2.24
N HIS A 68 -2.65 3.02 -1.81
CA HIS A 68 -2.44 1.81 -2.62
C HIS A 68 -3.72 1.00 -2.81
N PHE A 69 -4.56 0.89 -1.78
CA PHE A 69 -5.84 0.20 -1.85
C PHE A 69 -6.76 0.85 -2.89
N LEU A 70 -6.85 2.18 -2.89
CA LEU A 70 -7.61 2.91 -3.92
C LEU A 70 -7.01 2.70 -5.30
N LEU A 71 -5.69 2.88 -5.46
CA LEU A 71 -4.99 2.69 -6.72
C LEU A 71 -5.23 1.28 -7.30
N ALA A 72 -5.09 0.27 -6.45
CA ALA A 72 -5.31 -1.12 -6.81
C ALA A 72 -6.73 -1.36 -7.31
N ASN A 73 -7.75 -0.89 -6.56
CA ASN A 73 -9.15 -1.05 -6.96
C ASN A 73 -9.47 -0.35 -8.28
N LEU A 74 -8.94 0.85 -8.50
CA LEU A 74 -9.19 1.60 -9.73
C LEU A 74 -8.56 0.93 -10.96
N LEU A 75 -7.41 0.24 -10.80
CA LEU A 75 -6.66 -0.37 -11.91
C LEU A 75 -6.94 -1.87 -12.11
N ILE A 76 -7.89 -2.49 -11.40
CA ILE A 76 -8.22 -3.90 -11.56
C ILE A 76 -8.66 -4.22 -12.99
N GLU A 77 -9.53 -3.41 -13.59
CA GLU A 77 -10.00 -3.65 -14.96
C GLU A 77 -8.88 -3.42 -15.99
N ASP A 78 -7.98 -2.49 -15.75
CA ASP A 78 -6.80 -2.26 -16.61
C ASP A 78 -5.85 -3.48 -16.57
N LEU A 79 -5.64 -4.07 -15.37
CA LEU A 79 -4.88 -5.31 -15.21
C LEU A 79 -5.57 -6.52 -15.87
N ARG A 80 -6.90 -6.65 -15.68
CA ARG A 80 -7.68 -7.71 -16.32
C ARG A 80 -7.56 -7.69 -17.84
N GLY A 81 -7.44 -6.49 -18.42
CA GLY A 81 -7.18 -6.27 -19.84
C GLY A 81 -5.72 -6.45 -20.28
N SER A 82 -4.86 -7.04 -19.45
CA SER A 82 -3.44 -7.20 -19.72
C SER A 82 -3.16 -7.97 -21.04
N PRO A 83 -2.36 -7.41 -21.95
CA PRO A 83 -2.01 -8.09 -23.18
C PRO A 83 -1.10 -9.31 -22.99
N SER A 84 -0.40 -9.41 -21.85
CA SER A 84 0.46 -10.57 -21.55
C SER A 84 -0.32 -11.84 -21.22
N GLY A 85 -1.62 -11.70 -20.86
CA GLY A 85 -2.44 -12.80 -20.34
C GLY A 85 -2.00 -13.32 -18.96
N LYS A 86 -1.08 -12.62 -18.28
CA LYS A 86 -0.53 -12.98 -16.96
C LYS A 86 -0.49 -11.75 -16.05
N PRO A 87 -1.63 -11.09 -15.78
CA PRO A 87 -1.67 -9.89 -14.95
C PRO A 87 -1.24 -10.18 -13.52
N ARG A 88 -0.52 -9.24 -12.92
CA ARG A 88 -0.04 -9.34 -11.53
C ARG A 88 -0.27 -8.06 -10.77
N MET A 89 -0.68 -8.21 -9.52
CA MET A 89 -0.71 -7.15 -8.54
C MET A 89 0.16 -7.56 -7.35
N VAL A 90 1.18 -6.76 -7.07
CA VAL A 90 2.13 -7.03 -5.99
C VAL A 90 2.12 -5.85 -5.03
N ILE A 91 1.92 -6.12 -3.74
CA ILE A 91 2.12 -5.13 -2.69
C ILE A 91 3.34 -5.48 -1.84
N VAL A 92 4.21 -4.48 -1.62
CA VAL A 92 5.37 -4.68 -0.77
C VAL A 92 4.95 -4.60 0.68
N GLY A 93 4.87 -5.79 1.30
CA GLY A 93 4.57 -6.01 2.70
C GLY A 93 5.78 -5.82 3.61
N SER A 94 5.67 -6.33 4.83
CA SER A 94 6.77 -6.38 5.80
C SER A 94 6.53 -7.53 6.77
N ILE A 95 7.61 -8.18 7.22
CA ILE A 95 7.54 -9.15 8.31
C ILE A 95 7.05 -8.52 9.62
N THR A 96 7.20 -7.20 9.78
CA THR A 96 6.77 -6.49 11.00
C THR A 96 5.25 -6.44 11.17
N GLY A 97 4.48 -6.60 10.09
CA GLY A 97 3.02 -6.72 10.15
C GLY A 97 2.50 -8.13 10.46
N ASN A 98 3.39 -9.12 10.67
CA ASN A 98 3.02 -10.51 10.96
C ASN A 98 3.62 -10.93 12.30
N ASP A 99 2.79 -11.12 13.32
CA ASP A 99 3.19 -11.45 14.69
C ASP A 99 3.77 -12.89 14.83
N ASN A 100 3.63 -13.74 13.83
CA ASN A 100 4.33 -15.03 13.76
C ASN A 100 5.80 -14.90 13.36
N THR A 101 6.28 -13.70 13.03
CA THR A 101 7.70 -13.44 12.79
C THR A 101 8.36 -12.82 14.03
N LEU A 102 9.69 -12.96 14.13
CA LEU A 102 10.45 -12.33 15.22
C LEU A 102 10.22 -10.81 15.25
N ALA A 103 10.33 -10.14 14.10
CA ALA A 103 10.19 -8.69 14.01
C ALA A 103 8.74 -8.21 14.26
N GLY A 104 7.75 -8.99 13.84
CA GLY A 104 6.33 -8.66 14.09
C GLY A 104 5.93 -8.91 15.54
N ASN A 105 6.58 -9.84 16.22
CA ASN A 105 6.29 -10.15 17.61
C ASN A 105 6.91 -9.15 18.63
N ILE A 106 7.85 -8.29 18.18
CA ILE A 106 8.40 -7.21 19.02
C ILE A 106 7.32 -6.13 19.22
N PRO A 107 6.98 -5.74 20.46
CA PRO A 107 6.02 -4.66 20.71
C PRO A 107 6.47 -3.28 20.17
N PRO A 108 5.53 -2.41 19.79
CA PRO A 108 4.10 -2.70 19.66
C PRO A 108 3.83 -3.66 18.50
N LYS A 109 2.87 -4.57 18.66
CA LYS A 109 2.43 -5.47 17.59
C LYS A 109 1.43 -4.77 16.67
N ALA A 110 1.32 -5.28 15.43
CA ALA A 110 0.24 -4.85 14.54
C ALA A 110 -1.12 -5.33 15.10
N ASP A 111 -2.05 -4.41 15.19
CA ASP A 111 -3.43 -4.67 15.59
C ASP A 111 -4.35 -3.59 15.02
N LEU A 112 -5.25 -3.99 14.15
CA LEU A 112 -6.20 -3.09 13.50
C LEU A 112 -7.48 -2.88 14.34
N GLY A 113 -7.65 -3.63 15.42
CA GLY A 113 -8.86 -3.62 16.23
C GLY A 113 -10.10 -3.89 15.39
N ASP A 114 -11.15 -3.14 15.64
CA ASP A 114 -12.40 -3.14 14.86
C ASP A 114 -12.42 -2.08 13.75
N LEU A 115 -11.28 -1.42 13.49
CA LEU A 115 -11.13 -0.30 12.55
C LEU A 115 -11.93 0.96 12.95
N SER A 116 -12.35 1.07 14.21
CA SER A 116 -13.12 2.24 14.70
C SER A 116 -12.36 3.57 14.54
N GLY A 117 -11.04 3.51 14.53
CA GLY A 117 -10.18 4.66 14.29
C GLY A 117 -9.82 4.88 12.81
N LEU A 118 -10.38 4.11 11.87
CA LEU A 118 -10.20 4.39 10.43
C LEU A 118 -11.11 5.53 9.99
N ALA A 119 -10.92 6.70 10.59
CA ALA A 119 -11.70 7.89 10.40
C ALA A 119 -10.77 9.11 10.24
N ARG A 120 -11.32 10.22 9.74
CA ARG A 120 -10.55 11.47 9.60
C ARG A 120 -10.08 11.96 10.97
N ASN A 121 -8.81 12.34 11.03
CA ASN A 121 -8.13 12.87 12.22
C ASN A 121 -8.05 11.89 13.41
N ALA A 122 -8.33 10.62 13.19
CA ALA A 122 -8.05 9.61 14.19
C ALA A 122 -6.55 9.22 14.13
N PRO A 123 -5.86 9.12 15.28
CA PRO A 123 -4.42 8.90 15.32
C PRO A 123 -4.01 7.48 14.93
N MET A 124 -4.87 6.49 15.15
CA MET A 124 -4.60 5.07 14.88
C MET A 124 -5.84 4.36 14.36
N ALA A 125 -5.66 3.33 13.53
CA ALA A 125 -6.75 2.58 12.92
C ALA A 125 -7.61 1.82 13.95
N ASP A 126 -7.04 1.38 15.06
CA ASP A 126 -7.73 0.72 16.17
C ASP A 126 -8.42 1.69 17.15
N GLY A 127 -8.31 3.00 16.90
CA GLY A 127 -8.85 4.05 17.78
C GLY A 127 -8.01 4.32 19.02
N GLY A 128 -6.84 3.71 19.17
CA GLY A 128 -5.92 3.90 20.28
C GLY A 128 -5.06 5.15 20.20
N GLU A 129 -4.14 5.28 21.16
CA GLU A 129 -3.15 6.36 21.18
C GLU A 129 -2.11 6.17 20.06
N PHE A 130 -1.56 7.28 19.56
CA PHE A 130 -0.59 7.25 18.46
C PHE A 130 0.73 6.58 18.87
N ASP A 131 1.17 5.64 18.02
CA ASP A 131 2.51 5.07 18.03
C ASP A 131 2.99 4.89 16.59
N GLY A 132 4.05 5.61 16.20
CA GLY A 132 4.55 5.63 14.83
C GLY A 132 5.07 4.27 14.34
N ALA A 133 5.63 3.44 15.24
CA ALA A 133 6.07 2.08 14.88
C ALA A 133 4.87 1.15 14.65
N LYS A 134 3.83 1.25 15.50
CA LYS A 134 2.59 0.49 15.34
C LYS A 134 1.84 0.92 14.08
N ALA A 135 1.73 2.22 13.79
CA ALA A 135 1.06 2.74 12.59
C ALA A 135 1.63 2.14 11.30
N TYR A 136 2.95 2.02 11.21
CA TYR A 136 3.59 1.33 10.08
C TYR A 136 3.23 -0.16 10.03
N LYS A 137 3.30 -0.86 11.16
CA LYS A 137 2.99 -2.30 11.25
C LYS A 137 1.54 -2.57 10.89
N ASP A 138 0.62 -1.73 11.36
CA ASP A 138 -0.81 -1.81 11.05
C ASP A 138 -1.07 -1.66 9.55
N ALA A 139 -0.45 -0.66 8.90
CA ALA A 139 -0.55 -0.48 7.46
C ALA A 139 0.00 -1.70 6.68
N LYS A 140 1.10 -2.32 7.15
CA LYS A 140 1.67 -3.51 6.52
C LYS A 140 0.83 -4.77 6.75
N LEU A 141 0.18 -4.91 7.91
CA LEU A 141 -0.81 -5.95 8.15
C LEU A 141 -2.01 -5.77 7.20
N ALA A 142 -2.56 -4.56 7.12
CA ALA A 142 -3.67 -4.25 6.22
C ALA A 142 -3.36 -4.59 4.76
N ASN A 143 -2.13 -4.32 4.30
CA ASN A 143 -1.67 -4.69 2.96
C ASN A 143 -1.70 -6.19 2.70
N MET A 144 -1.24 -7.01 3.64
CA MET A 144 -1.27 -8.48 3.52
C MET A 144 -2.70 -9.01 3.49
N LEU A 145 -3.56 -8.49 4.35
CA LEU A 145 -4.98 -8.86 4.41
C LEU A 145 -5.70 -8.48 3.11
N THR A 146 -5.41 -7.29 2.56
CA THR A 146 -5.97 -6.84 1.28
C THR A 146 -5.59 -7.76 0.13
N MET A 147 -4.31 -8.15 0.00
CA MET A 147 -3.90 -9.07 -1.08
C MET A 147 -4.57 -10.44 -0.94
N ARG A 148 -4.69 -10.96 0.28
CA ARG A 148 -5.41 -12.20 0.53
C ARG A 148 -6.88 -12.09 0.13
N GLU A 149 -7.55 -10.99 0.49
CA GLU A 149 -8.95 -10.77 0.19
C GLU A 149 -9.19 -10.50 -1.30
N PHE A 150 -8.32 -9.77 -1.97
CA PHE A 150 -8.36 -9.60 -3.43
C PHE A 150 -8.21 -10.93 -4.15
N HIS A 151 -7.26 -11.77 -3.74
CA HIS A 151 -7.13 -13.11 -4.31
C HIS A 151 -8.40 -13.92 -4.13
N ARG A 152 -8.92 -13.99 -2.90
CA ARG A 152 -10.13 -14.76 -2.57
C ARG A 152 -11.36 -14.32 -3.36
N ARG A 153 -11.52 -13.01 -3.61
CA ARG A 153 -12.71 -12.46 -4.28
C ARG A 153 -12.58 -12.37 -5.78
N MET A 154 -11.39 -12.15 -6.30
CA MET A 154 -11.22 -11.68 -7.68
C MET A 154 -10.32 -12.55 -8.55
N HIS A 155 -9.50 -13.44 -7.98
CA HIS A 155 -8.56 -14.24 -8.78
C HIS A 155 -9.28 -15.03 -9.88
N ASP A 156 -10.30 -15.80 -9.52
CA ASP A 156 -11.01 -16.69 -10.46
C ASP A 156 -11.73 -15.92 -11.58
N SER A 157 -12.22 -14.72 -11.28
CA SER A 157 -12.97 -13.91 -12.26
C SER A 157 -12.10 -13.02 -13.13
N THR A 158 -10.87 -12.68 -12.68
CA THR A 158 -10.00 -11.74 -13.37
C THR A 158 -8.73 -12.37 -13.94
N GLY A 159 -8.32 -13.53 -13.43
CA GLY A 159 -7.03 -14.16 -13.73
C GLY A 159 -5.83 -13.41 -13.14
N ILE A 160 -6.03 -12.35 -12.35
CA ILE A 160 -4.96 -11.58 -11.74
C ILE A 160 -4.30 -12.39 -10.62
N THR A 161 -2.97 -12.50 -10.66
CA THR A 161 -2.20 -13.02 -9.53
C THR A 161 -1.97 -11.91 -8.52
N PHE A 162 -2.53 -12.07 -7.32
CA PHE A 162 -2.33 -11.15 -6.20
C PHE A 162 -1.26 -11.70 -5.27
N ALA A 163 -0.25 -10.88 -4.93
CA ALA A 163 0.85 -11.28 -4.07
C ALA A 163 1.25 -10.17 -3.10
N SER A 164 1.62 -10.57 -1.89
CA SER A 164 2.38 -9.71 -0.97
C SER A 164 3.75 -10.33 -0.75
N LEU A 165 4.79 -9.50 -0.77
CA LEU A 165 6.16 -9.97 -0.55
C LEU A 165 6.87 -9.10 0.48
N TYR A 166 7.86 -9.70 1.14
CA TYR A 166 8.85 -8.99 1.94
C TYR A 166 10.18 -9.00 1.16
N PRO A 167 10.71 -7.81 0.79
CA PRO A 167 11.91 -7.72 -0.06
C PRO A 167 13.22 -7.95 0.68
N GLY A 168 13.19 -8.20 1.97
CA GLY A 168 14.36 -8.18 2.84
C GLY A 168 14.60 -6.81 3.49
N CYS A 169 15.65 -6.73 4.31
CA CYS A 169 16.08 -5.46 4.92
C CYS A 169 17.09 -4.80 3.97
N ILE A 170 16.70 -3.69 3.35
CA ILE A 170 17.55 -2.93 2.41
C ILE A 170 17.96 -1.64 3.10
N ALA A 171 19.09 -1.65 3.80
CA ALA A 171 19.52 -0.59 4.70
C ALA A 171 19.82 0.77 4.01
N GLU A 172 20.14 0.75 2.71
CA GLU A 172 20.52 1.95 1.95
C GLU A 172 19.32 2.70 1.33
N THR A 173 18.09 2.31 1.65
CA THR A 173 16.90 3.01 1.15
C THR A 173 16.60 4.26 1.96
N GLY A 174 15.93 5.25 1.35
CA GLY A 174 15.41 6.43 2.04
C GLY A 174 14.38 6.13 3.14
N LEU A 175 13.88 4.89 3.22
CA LEU A 175 12.89 4.46 4.22
C LEU A 175 13.42 4.53 5.67
N PHE A 176 14.73 4.38 5.86
CA PHE A 176 15.38 4.35 7.18
C PHE A 176 16.18 5.65 7.51
N ARG A 177 15.92 6.74 6.78
CA ARG A 177 16.60 8.04 6.96
C ARG A 177 15.71 9.04 7.66
#